data_770126baa75d581d0f75f3b69ecb3e61
#
_entry.id   770126baa75d581d0f75f3b69ecb3e61
#
_cell.length_a   1.000
_cell.length_b   1.000
_cell.length_c   1.000
_cell.angle_alpha   90.00
_cell.angle_beta   90.00
_cell.angle_gamma   90.00
#
_symmetry.space_group_name_H-M   'P 1'
#
loop_
_entity.id
_entity.type
_entity.pdbx_description
1 polymer ?
#
loop_
_entity_poly.entity_id
_entity_poly.type
_entity_poly.pdbx_seq_one_letter_code
_entity_poly.pdbx_strand_id
1 'polypeptide(L)'
;MKKRKVLAAIMTATLALSLAGCGGSSGSSSSSGSSDSSVANADKPLCWFNRQPSNSSTGELDKEALNFNDDTYYVGFDANQGAELQGQMVVDYIKANADKIDRNGDGVIGYVLAIGDIGHNDSIARTRGVRSALGTGVDASGEVDSTPAGTNVDGKAKVVKDATLDVDGKTYTVRELASQEMKNSAGATWDAATAGNAIGTWSASFGEQIDVVVSNNDGMGMSMFNAWAKDNKVPTFGYDANSDAVAAIAEGYGGTISQHADVQAYLTLRVLRNALDGVDVNT
;
A
#
# COMPACT_ATOMS: atom_id res chain seq x y z
N MET A 1 37.62 -12.50 -21.03
CA MET A 1 37.93 -12.28 -19.61
C MET A 1 37.70 -10.83 -19.11
N LYS A 2 37.60 -9.83 -19.99
CA LYS A 2 37.33 -8.42 -19.57
C LYS A 2 35.87 -8.13 -19.19
N LYS A 3 34.90 -8.82 -19.81
CA LYS A 3 33.44 -8.58 -19.53
C LYS A 3 32.99 -8.99 -18.13
N ARG A 4 33.59 -10.01 -17.51
CA ARG A 4 33.18 -10.44 -16.13
C ARG A 4 33.57 -9.50 -15.01
N LYS A 5 34.61 -8.68 -15.19
CA LYS A 5 35.03 -7.71 -14.16
C LYS A 5 34.18 -6.45 -14.16
N VAL A 6 33.59 -6.07 -15.32
CA VAL A 6 32.71 -4.92 -15.44
C VAL A 6 31.33 -5.22 -14.80
N LEU A 7 30.83 -6.45 -14.96
CA LEU A 7 29.55 -6.87 -14.38
C LEU A 7 29.55 -6.84 -12.83
N ALA A 8 30.67 -7.23 -12.22
CA ALA A 8 30.80 -7.22 -10.76
C ALA A 8 30.86 -5.80 -10.17
N ALA A 9 31.40 -4.83 -10.92
CA ALA A 9 31.47 -3.44 -10.48
C ALA A 9 30.12 -2.70 -10.58
N ILE A 10 29.29 -3.08 -11.58
CA ILE A 10 27.94 -2.51 -11.78
C ILE A 10 26.98 -3.04 -10.71
N MET A 11 27.06 -4.32 -10.33
CA MET A 11 26.21 -4.88 -9.26
C MET A 11 26.47 -4.21 -7.90
N THR A 12 27.72 -3.83 -7.60
CA THR A 12 28.04 -3.18 -6.32
C THR A 12 27.54 -1.73 -6.25
N ALA A 13 27.52 -1.04 -7.37
CA ALA A 13 27.06 0.36 -7.42
C ALA A 13 25.53 0.47 -7.37
N THR A 14 24.80 -0.44 -8.03
CA THR A 14 23.33 -0.45 -8.04
C THR A 14 22.74 -0.90 -6.69
N LEU A 15 23.38 -1.84 -6.00
CA LEU A 15 22.93 -2.27 -4.68
C LEU A 15 23.11 -1.18 -3.61
N ALA A 16 24.13 -0.32 -3.77
CA ALA A 16 24.36 0.79 -2.83
C ALA A 16 23.33 1.93 -2.96
N LEU A 17 22.72 2.13 -4.14
CA LEU A 17 21.68 3.14 -4.33
C LEU A 17 20.29 2.66 -3.86
N SER A 18 20.02 1.35 -3.87
CA SER A 18 18.73 0.81 -3.42
C SER A 18 18.59 0.75 -1.89
N LEU A 19 19.69 0.82 -1.13
CA LEU A 19 19.70 0.86 0.33
C LEU A 19 19.58 2.27 0.92
N ALA A 20 19.73 3.32 0.10
CA ALA A 20 19.58 4.70 0.54
C ALA A 20 18.14 5.23 0.50
N GLY A 21 17.18 4.43 0.01
CA GLY A 21 15.76 4.79 -0.13
C GLY A 21 14.87 4.55 1.10
N CYS A 22 15.42 4.03 2.20
CA CYS A 22 14.67 3.78 3.44
C CYS A 22 15.27 4.48 4.66
N GLY A 23 15.62 5.74 4.55
CA GLY A 23 16.11 6.50 5.70
C GLY A 23 15.98 7.99 5.45
N GLY A 24 15.06 8.60 6.16
CA GLY A 24 14.67 9.99 5.99
C GLY A 24 15.82 10.99 6.06
N SER A 25 15.66 12.06 5.34
CA SER A 25 15.89 13.39 5.87
C SER A 25 15.21 14.45 5.00
N SER A 26 14.51 15.27 5.72
CA SER A 26 13.90 16.53 5.33
C SER A 26 14.87 17.44 4.59
N GLY A 27 14.46 17.90 3.43
CA GLY A 27 15.07 19.00 2.73
C GLY A 27 14.10 19.49 1.69
N SER A 28 13.27 20.47 2.07
CA SER A 28 12.49 21.25 1.11
C SER A 28 13.43 21.92 0.12
N SER A 29 13.38 21.45 -1.11
CA SER A 29 13.76 22.28 -2.25
C SER A 29 12.81 21.93 -3.38
N SER A 30 11.90 22.87 -3.63
CA SER A 30 11.16 22.96 -4.86
C SER A 30 12.16 23.01 -6.02
N SER A 31 12.33 21.93 -6.74
CA SER A 31 12.93 21.94 -8.06
C SER A 31 11.89 21.49 -9.05
N SER A 32 11.41 22.48 -9.82
CA SER A 32 10.82 22.29 -11.14
C SER A 32 11.62 21.25 -11.91
N GLY A 33 10.90 20.20 -12.41
CA GLY A 33 11.52 19.15 -13.19
C GLY A 33 12.25 19.69 -14.40
N SER A 34 13.56 19.70 -14.30
CA SER A 34 14.43 19.63 -15.45
C SER A 34 14.89 18.19 -15.51
N SER A 35 14.63 17.53 -16.65
CA SER A 35 15.29 16.30 -17.02
C SER A 35 16.80 16.52 -16.84
N ASP A 36 17.34 15.99 -15.75
CA ASP A 36 18.72 16.23 -15.41
C ASP A 36 19.59 15.31 -16.27
N SER A 37 20.08 15.87 -17.38
CA SER A 37 21.07 15.22 -18.24
C SER A 37 22.39 14.93 -17.53
N SER A 38 22.47 15.20 -16.22
CA SER A 38 23.63 14.96 -15.37
C SER A 38 23.66 13.56 -14.75
N VAL A 39 22.69 12.69 -15.03
CA VAL A 39 22.73 11.31 -14.55
C VAL A 39 23.92 10.60 -15.18
N ALA A 40 24.90 10.27 -14.36
CA ALA A 40 26.03 9.46 -14.78
C ALA A 40 25.48 8.14 -15.36
N ASN A 41 25.85 7.80 -16.60
CA ASN A 41 25.37 6.65 -17.37
C ASN A 41 23.98 6.84 -18.02
N ALA A 42 23.62 8.06 -18.44
CA ALA A 42 22.40 8.33 -19.20
C ALA A 42 22.26 7.51 -20.49
N ASP A 43 23.36 6.90 -20.98
CA ASP A 43 23.46 6.02 -22.13
C ASP A 43 23.34 4.52 -21.78
N LYS A 44 22.99 4.20 -20.54
CA LYS A 44 22.88 2.81 -20.06
C LYS A 44 21.41 2.42 -19.84
N PRO A 45 21.10 1.12 -19.95
CA PRO A 45 19.79 0.62 -19.60
C PRO A 45 19.40 0.99 -18.15
N LEU A 46 18.20 1.52 -17.99
CA LEU A 46 17.58 1.87 -16.71
C LEU A 46 16.34 1.00 -16.51
N CYS A 47 16.20 0.41 -15.35
CA CYS A 47 14.98 -0.32 -15.00
C CYS A 47 14.43 0.20 -13.66
N TRP A 48 13.27 0.81 -13.73
CA TRP A 48 12.45 1.08 -12.56
C TRP A 48 11.85 -0.24 -12.08
N PHE A 49 11.74 -0.45 -10.78
CA PHE A 49 11.12 -1.67 -10.27
C PHE A 49 10.25 -1.40 -9.04
N ASN A 50 9.32 -2.31 -8.77
CA ASN A 50 8.33 -2.26 -7.69
C ASN A 50 7.38 -1.09 -7.86
N ARG A 51 7.79 0.11 -7.53
CA ARG A 51 7.00 1.32 -7.65
C ARG A 51 7.20 1.99 -9.01
N GLN A 52 6.10 2.24 -9.72
CA GLN A 52 6.17 3.05 -10.93
C GLN A 52 6.65 4.48 -10.62
N PRO A 53 7.46 5.09 -11.48
CA PRO A 53 7.79 6.50 -11.32
C PRO A 53 6.51 7.34 -11.44
N SER A 54 6.30 8.23 -10.49
CA SER A 54 5.08 9.02 -10.37
C SER A 54 5.40 10.46 -10.03
N ASN A 55 4.60 11.38 -10.53
CA ASN A 55 4.68 12.77 -10.14
C ASN A 55 4.36 12.92 -8.64
N SER A 56 5.24 13.52 -7.89
CA SER A 56 5.14 13.64 -6.44
C SER A 56 3.95 14.49 -5.96
N SER A 57 3.39 15.32 -6.83
CA SER A 57 2.28 16.21 -6.49
C SER A 57 0.92 15.63 -6.87
N THR A 58 0.83 14.87 -7.98
CA THR A 58 -0.43 14.33 -8.50
C THR A 58 -0.59 12.82 -8.29
N GLY A 59 0.52 12.10 -8.05
CA GLY A 59 0.54 10.62 -8.00
C GLY A 59 0.41 9.95 -9.38
N GLU A 60 0.27 10.74 -10.45
CA GLU A 60 0.16 10.22 -11.81
C GLU A 60 1.48 9.65 -12.32
N LEU A 61 1.37 8.73 -13.28
CA LEU A 61 2.52 8.12 -13.93
C LEU A 61 3.43 9.18 -14.56
N ASP A 62 4.71 9.18 -14.18
CA ASP A 62 5.73 10.03 -14.79
C ASP A 62 6.23 9.40 -16.10
N LYS A 63 5.61 9.81 -17.19
CA LYS A 63 5.96 9.32 -18.54
C LYS A 63 7.34 9.79 -18.98
N GLU A 64 7.82 10.92 -18.49
CA GLU A 64 9.15 11.44 -18.83
C GLU A 64 10.23 10.56 -18.20
N ALA A 65 10.06 10.18 -16.94
CA ALA A 65 10.95 9.24 -16.27
C ALA A 65 10.96 7.85 -16.94
N LEU A 66 9.81 7.38 -17.46
CA LEU A 66 9.74 6.11 -18.19
C LEU A 66 10.31 6.19 -19.61
N ASN A 67 10.37 7.36 -20.21
CA ASN A 67 10.95 7.58 -21.54
C ASN A 67 12.31 8.31 -21.46
N PHE A 68 13.02 8.14 -20.36
CA PHE A 68 14.32 8.80 -20.14
C PHE A 68 15.32 8.52 -21.28
N ASN A 69 15.38 7.28 -21.75
CA ASN A 69 16.10 6.85 -22.96
C ASN A 69 15.40 5.63 -23.56
N ASP A 70 15.86 5.18 -24.74
CA ASP A 70 15.28 4.04 -25.47
C ASP A 70 15.41 2.71 -24.72
N ASP A 71 16.32 2.63 -23.76
CA ASP A 71 16.59 1.47 -22.89
C ASP A 71 16.07 1.68 -21.46
N THR A 72 14.97 2.41 -21.31
CA THR A 72 14.29 2.58 -20.01
C THR A 72 13.12 1.61 -19.89
N TYR A 73 13.11 0.84 -18.82
CA TYR A 73 12.14 -0.22 -18.56
C TYR A 73 11.47 -0.05 -17.19
N TYR A 74 10.32 -0.70 -17.02
CA TYR A 74 9.64 -0.83 -15.73
C TYR A 74 9.26 -2.29 -15.50
N VAL A 75 9.61 -2.80 -14.32
CA VAL A 75 9.18 -4.10 -13.81
C VAL A 75 8.47 -3.88 -12.48
N GLY A 76 7.19 -4.12 -12.44
CA GLY A 76 6.38 -3.89 -11.26
C GLY A 76 5.11 -4.72 -11.25
N PHE A 77 4.20 -4.35 -10.38
CA PHE A 77 2.87 -4.94 -10.26
C PHE A 77 1.81 -3.88 -10.61
N ASP A 78 0.61 -4.34 -10.92
CA ASP A 78 -0.55 -3.46 -11.07
C ASP A 78 -1.10 -3.12 -9.68
N ALA A 79 -0.87 -1.88 -9.23
CA ALA A 79 -1.31 -1.40 -7.93
C ALA A 79 -2.85 -1.44 -7.78
N ASN A 80 -3.59 -1.20 -8.86
CA ASN A 80 -5.05 -1.24 -8.83
C ASN A 80 -5.55 -2.68 -8.71
N GLN A 81 -4.99 -3.62 -9.49
CA GLN A 81 -5.33 -5.04 -9.37
C GLN A 81 -5.05 -5.57 -7.95
N GLY A 82 -3.89 -5.26 -7.38
CA GLY A 82 -3.57 -5.66 -6.01
C GLY A 82 -4.50 -5.04 -4.96
N ALA A 83 -4.92 -3.80 -5.18
CA ALA A 83 -5.87 -3.11 -4.32
C ALA A 83 -7.28 -3.72 -4.40
N GLU A 84 -7.74 -4.09 -5.59
CA GLU A 84 -9.01 -4.81 -5.79
C GLU A 84 -8.98 -6.17 -5.09
N LEU A 85 -7.88 -6.92 -5.22
CA LEU A 85 -7.70 -8.20 -4.53
C LEU A 85 -7.73 -8.04 -3.01
N GLN A 86 -7.11 -7.00 -2.44
CA GLN A 86 -7.18 -6.72 -1.02
C GLN A 86 -8.63 -6.43 -0.59
N GLY A 87 -9.31 -5.57 -1.30
CA GLY A 87 -10.72 -5.26 -1.02
C GLY A 87 -11.61 -6.49 -1.10
N GLN A 88 -11.45 -7.31 -2.14
CA GLN A 88 -12.21 -8.54 -2.31
C GLN A 88 -11.94 -9.55 -1.20
N MET A 89 -10.67 -9.72 -0.79
CA MET A 89 -10.29 -10.58 0.33
C MET A 89 -11.00 -10.18 1.63
N VAL A 90 -11.09 -8.89 1.92
CA VAL A 90 -11.81 -8.36 3.10
C VAL A 90 -13.30 -8.68 2.99
N VAL A 91 -13.93 -8.40 1.85
CA VAL A 91 -15.36 -8.67 1.61
C VAL A 91 -15.68 -10.16 1.73
N ASP A 92 -14.86 -11.03 1.14
CA ASP A 92 -15.06 -12.47 1.19
C ASP A 92 -14.95 -13.02 2.62
N TYR A 93 -14.00 -12.50 3.38
CA TYR A 93 -13.86 -12.84 4.80
C TYR A 93 -15.09 -12.40 5.60
N ILE A 94 -15.57 -11.17 5.40
CA ILE A 94 -16.77 -10.65 6.05
C ILE A 94 -17.97 -11.55 5.71
N LYS A 95 -18.19 -11.86 4.43
CA LYS A 95 -19.30 -12.73 4.00
C LYS A 95 -19.24 -14.11 4.63
N ALA A 96 -18.06 -14.68 4.77
CA ALA A 96 -17.89 -16.01 5.37
C ALA A 96 -18.03 -16.02 6.90
N ASN A 97 -17.94 -14.87 7.58
CA ASN A 97 -17.83 -14.79 9.03
C ASN A 97 -18.72 -13.72 9.69
N ALA A 98 -19.65 -13.09 8.98
CA ALA A 98 -20.38 -11.91 9.45
C ALA A 98 -20.99 -12.07 10.85
N ASP A 99 -21.66 -13.20 11.12
CA ASP A 99 -22.28 -13.46 12.43
C ASP A 99 -21.27 -13.64 13.58
N LYS A 100 -19.98 -13.85 13.27
CA LYS A 100 -18.94 -14.02 14.28
C LYS A 100 -18.16 -12.76 14.53
N ILE A 101 -18.04 -11.89 13.50
CA ILE A 101 -17.25 -10.66 13.56
C ILE A 101 -18.09 -9.44 13.96
N ASP A 102 -19.40 -9.46 13.79
CA ASP A 102 -20.34 -8.48 14.38
C ASP A 102 -20.35 -8.70 15.89
N ARG A 103 -19.31 -8.12 16.56
CA ARG A 103 -18.95 -8.48 17.96
C ARG A 103 -19.97 -8.01 18.99
N ASN A 104 -20.61 -6.88 18.73
CA ASN A 104 -21.65 -6.31 19.60
C ASN A 104 -23.07 -6.69 19.15
N GLY A 105 -23.22 -7.33 17.98
CA GLY A 105 -24.51 -7.82 17.45
C GLY A 105 -25.45 -6.73 16.99
N ASP A 106 -24.94 -5.55 16.63
CA ASP A 106 -25.75 -4.39 16.24
C ASP A 106 -26.11 -4.35 14.74
N GLY A 107 -25.60 -5.32 13.97
CA GLY A 107 -25.81 -5.40 12.52
C GLY A 107 -24.93 -4.43 11.72
N VAL A 108 -23.92 -3.83 12.36
CA VAL A 108 -22.94 -2.98 11.73
C VAL A 108 -21.58 -3.70 11.72
N ILE A 109 -20.96 -3.83 10.57
CA ILE A 109 -19.58 -4.27 10.45
C ILE A 109 -18.69 -3.04 10.42
N GLY A 110 -18.14 -2.71 11.57
CA GLY A 110 -17.26 -1.56 11.76
C GLY A 110 -15.82 -1.89 11.43
N TYR A 111 -15.17 -1.09 10.58
CA TYR A 111 -13.75 -1.26 10.30
C TYR A 111 -12.93 0.00 10.55
N VAL A 112 -11.65 -0.20 10.81
CA VAL A 112 -10.65 0.87 10.89
C VAL A 112 -9.59 0.67 9.82
N LEU A 113 -9.02 1.77 9.27
CA LEU A 113 -8.12 1.74 8.13
C LEU A 113 -6.82 2.52 8.40
N ALA A 114 -5.69 1.82 8.39
CA ALA A 114 -4.36 2.40 8.43
C ALA A 114 -3.89 2.75 7.02
N ILE A 115 -3.78 4.04 6.72
CA ILE A 115 -3.33 4.57 5.43
C ILE A 115 -1.83 4.85 5.51
N GLY A 116 -1.06 4.40 4.51
CA GLY A 116 0.39 4.53 4.52
C GLY A 116 0.85 5.98 4.34
N ASP A 117 0.62 6.51 3.14
CA ASP A 117 1.00 7.87 2.73
C ASP A 117 -0.04 8.40 1.74
N ILE A 118 -0.69 9.49 2.08
CA ILE A 118 -1.78 10.06 1.27
C ILE A 118 -1.34 10.55 -0.11
N GLY A 119 -0.04 10.80 -0.30
CA GLY A 119 0.56 11.18 -1.58
C GLY A 119 1.16 10.02 -2.38
N HIS A 120 1.14 8.81 -1.84
CA HIS A 120 1.74 7.64 -2.48
C HIS A 120 0.69 6.90 -3.33
N ASN A 121 0.98 6.66 -4.61
CA ASN A 121 0.06 6.00 -5.55
C ASN A 121 -0.47 4.65 -5.05
N ASP A 122 0.37 3.80 -4.46
CA ASP A 122 -0.06 2.50 -3.92
C ASP A 122 -0.99 2.66 -2.72
N SER A 123 -0.70 3.61 -1.84
CA SER A 123 -1.56 3.93 -0.69
C SER A 123 -2.93 4.43 -1.14
N ILE A 124 -2.95 5.31 -2.15
CA ILE A 124 -4.17 5.79 -2.79
C ILE A 124 -4.96 4.62 -3.38
N ALA A 125 -4.31 3.76 -4.17
CA ALA A 125 -4.95 2.60 -4.79
C ALA A 125 -5.51 1.64 -3.74
N ARG A 126 -4.71 1.24 -2.73
CA ARG A 126 -5.12 0.29 -1.68
C ARG A 126 -6.27 0.83 -0.84
N THR A 127 -6.24 2.11 -0.47
CA THR A 127 -7.34 2.76 0.26
C THR A 127 -8.62 2.78 -0.57
N ARG A 128 -8.55 3.16 -1.84
CA ARG A 128 -9.68 3.16 -2.77
C ARG A 128 -10.21 1.75 -3.02
N GLY A 129 -9.32 0.76 -3.23
CA GLY A 129 -9.70 -0.63 -3.46
C GLY A 129 -10.52 -1.22 -2.33
N VAL A 130 -10.09 -1.02 -1.09
CA VAL A 130 -10.82 -1.47 0.11
C VAL A 130 -12.17 -0.77 0.21
N ARG A 131 -12.22 0.56 0.11
CA ARG A 131 -13.48 1.33 0.20
C ARG A 131 -14.43 1.00 -0.95
N SER A 132 -13.92 0.82 -2.17
CA SER A 132 -14.71 0.43 -3.33
C SER A 132 -15.36 -0.95 -3.11
N ALA A 133 -14.58 -1.94 -2.68
CA ALA A 133 -15.08 -3.29 -2.44
C ALA A 133 -16.12 -3.34 -1.32
N LEU A 134 -15.92 -2.58 -0.25
CA LEU A 134 -16.86 -2.44 0.87
C LEU A 134 -18.05 -1.53 0.55
N GLY A 135 -18.02 -0.78 -0.56
CA GLY A 135 -19.04 0.19 -0.95
C GLY A 135 -19.00 1.49 -0.16
N THR A 136 -17.99 1.70 0.69
CA THR A 136 -17.83 2.89 1.51
C THR A 136 -17.02 3.99 0.79
N GLY A 137 -17.09 5.23 1.26
CA GLY A 137 -16.25 6.31 0.73
C GLY A 137 -16.58 6.78 -0.68
N VAL A 138 -17.69 6.35 -1.26
CA VAL A 138 -18.15 6.79 -2.58
C VAL A 138 -18.82 8.15 -2.46
N ASP A 139 -18.36 9.13 -3.20
CA ASP A 139 -18.96 10.46 -3.25
C ASP A 139 -20.16 10.54 -4.20
N ALA A 140 -20.73 11.74 -4.34
CA ALA A 140 -21.89 11.97 -5.21
C ALA A 140 -21.56 11.82 -6.73
N SER A 141 -20.29 11.90 -7.10
CA SER A 141 -19.82 11.71 -8.50
C SER A 141 -19.54 10.24 -8.82
N GLY A 142 -19.52 9.37 -7.80
CA GLY A 142 -19.13 7.95 -7.92
C GLY A 142 -17.63 7.72 -7.73
N GLU A 143 -16.87 8.75 -7.39
CA GLU A 143 -15.45 8.59 -7.05
C GLU A 143 -15.26 8.09 -5.63
N VAL A 144 -14.26 7.23 -5.44
CA VAL A 144 -13.86 6.68 -4.14
C VAL A 144 -12.71 7.49 -3.56
N ASP A 145 -12.94 8.00 -2.37
CA ASP A 145 -11.97 8.80 -1.66
C ASP A 145 -10.80 7.97 -1.11
N SER A 146 -9.59 8.53 -1.16
CA SER A 146 -8.37 7.93 -0.61
C SER A 146 -7.79 8.68 0.61
N THR A 147 -8.43 9.76 1.06
CA THR A 147 -7.97 10.54 2.21
C THR A 147 -8.54 9.99 3.52
N PRO A 148 -7.87 10.23 4.68
CA PRO A 148 -8.40 9.84 5.99
C PRO A 148 -9.78 10.45 6.29
N ALA A 149 -10.63 9.70 6.99
CA ALA A 149 -11.85 10.23 7.56
C ALA A 149 -11.54 11.40 8.52
N GLY A 150 -12.39 12.42 8.50
CA GLY A 150 -12.18 13.62 9.31
C GLY A 150 -11.17 14.62 8.73
N THR A 151 -10.53 14.33 7.59
CA THR A 151 -9.69 15.32 6.89
C THR A 151 -10.52 16.57 6.61
N ASN A 152 -9.97 17.73 6.96
CA ASN A 152 -10.66 19.00 6.71
C ASN A 152 -10.50 19.40 5.24
N VAL A 153 -11.61 19.46 4.54
CA VAL A 153 -11.70 19.97 3.17
C VAL A 153 -12.68 21.14 3.16
N ASP A 154 -12.20 22.30 2.75
CA ASP A 154 -13.01 23.53 2.70
C ASP A 154 -13.77 23.86 4.00
N GLY A 155 -13.10 23.64 5.14
CA GLY A 155 -13.66 23.92 6.47
C GLY A 155 -14.64 22.88 7.00
N LYS A 156 -14.80 21.73 6.33
CA LYS A 156 -15.66 20.63 6.76
C LYS A 156 -14.87 19.35 6.95
N ALA A 157 -15.17 18.63 8.02
CA ALA A 157 -14.63 17.28 8.21
C ALA A 157 -15.23 16.33 7.17
N LYS A 158 -14.37 15.57 6.48
CA LYS A 158 -14.76 14.60 5.48
C LYS A 158 -15.38 13.38 6.15
N VAL A 159 -16.54 12.97 5.70
CA VAL A 159 -17.25 11.79 6.19
C VAL A 159 -17.18 10.69 5.15
N VAL A 160 -16.71 9.52 5.58
CA VAL A 160 -16.81 8.29 4.78
C VAL A 160 -18.24 7.75 4.94
N LYS A 161 -18.95 7.58 3.83
CA LYS A 161 -20.35 7.12 3.87
C LYS A 161 -20.43 5.65 4.21
N ASP A 162 -21.45 5.29 4.98
CA ASP A 162 -21.82 3.90 5.22
C ASP A 162 -22.27 3.23 3.91
N ALA A 163 -22.12 1.92 3.86
CA ALA A 163 -22.64 1.07 2.80
C ALA A 163 -23.45 -0.08 3.38
N THR A 164 -24.04 -0.91 2.52
CA THR A 164 -24.73 -2.13 2.93
C THR A 164 -24.11 -3.36 2.27
N LEU A 165 -24.09 -4.47 3.00
CA LEU A 165 -23.61 -5.77 2.51
C LEU A 165 -24.63 -6.84 2.87
N ASP A 166 -25.14 -7.55 1.86
CA ASP A 166 -26.02 -8.67 2.08
C ASP A 166 -25.22 -9.97 2.24
N VAL A 167 -25.48 -10.67 3.33
CA VAL A 167 -24.84 -11.96 3.64
C VAL A 167 -25.95 -12.95 4.06
N ASP A 168 -26.15 -14.00 3.28
CA ASP A 168 -27.11 -15.07 3.57
C ASP A 168 -28.54 -14.58 3.92
N GLY A 169 -28.96 -13.50 3.25
CA GLY A 169 -30.30 -12.91 3.42
C GLY A 169 -30.43 -11.94 4.60
N LYS A 170 -29.33 -11.67 5.31
CA LYS A 170 -29.23 -10.61 6.32
C LYS A 170 -28.43 -9.43 5.76
N THR A 171 -28.97 -8.22 5.88
CA THR A 171 -28.28 -6.99 5.46
C THR A 171 -27.52 -6.40 6.63
N TYR A 172 -26.23 -6.21 6.46
CA TYR A 172 -25.36 -5.49 7.40
C TYR A 172 -25.06 -4.09 6.89
N THR A 173 -24.92 -3.14 7.81
CA THR A 173 -24.29 -1.86 7.50
C THR A 173 -22.78 -2.00 7.59
N VAL A 174 -22.03 -1.53 6.60
CA VAL A 174 -20.56 -1.46 6.63
C VAL A 174 -20.16 -0.02 6.90
N ARG A 175 -19.32 0.19 7.91
CA ARG A 175 -18.94 1.51 8.38
C ARG A 175 -17.45 1.65 8.61
N GLU A 176 -16.83 2.67 8.02
CA GLU A 176 -15.48 3.09 8.41
C GLU A 176 -15.56 3.93 9.69
N LEU A 177 -15.13 3.33 10.80
CA LEU A 177 -15.16 4.00 12.13
C LEU A 177 -14.07 5.06 12.24
N ALA A 178 -12.89 4.76 11.70
CA ALA A 178 -11.76 5.68 11.68
C ALA A 178 -10.74 5.28 10.59
N SER A 179 -10.04 6.27 10.09
CA SER A 179 -8.85 6.09 9.28
C SER A 179 -7.83 7.19 9.53
N GLN A 180 -6.56 6.89 9.34
CA GLN A 180 -5.48 7.84 9.56
C GLN A 180 -4.30 7.52 8.66
N GLU A 181 -3.60 8.59 8.21
CA GLU A 181 -2.27 8.46 7.64
C GLU A 181 -1.27 8.08 8.74
N MET A 182 -0.55 6.99 8.56
CA MET A 182 0.44 6.51 9.53
C MET A 182 1.76 7.26 9.37
N LYS A 183 1.73 8.51 9.78
CA LYS A 183 2.84 9.46 9.72
C LYS A 183 3.28 9.85 11.12
N ASN A 184 4.56 9.67 11.42
CA ASN A 184 5.11 10.02 12.71
C ASN A 184 5.45 11.52 12.83
N SER A 185 5.83 11.95 14.03
CA SER A 185 6.17 13.35 14.30
C SER A 185 7.41 13.88 13.54
N ALA A 186 8.25 12.98 13.03
CA ALA A 186 9.39 13.34 12.18
C ALA A 186 9.01 13.43 10.69
N GLY A 187 7.75 13.16 10.34
CA GLY A 187 7.25 13.23 8.98
C GLY A 187 7.40 11.94 8.16
N ALA A 188 7.97 10.87 8.73
CA ALA A 188 8.06 9.58 8.05
C ALA A 188 6.67 8.91 8.03
N THR A 189 6.28 8.42 6.86
CA THR A 189 5.03 7.73 6.59
C THR A 189 5.19 6.21 6.66
N TRP A 190 4.09 5.44 6.57
CA TRP A 190 4.09 3.97 6.71
C TRP A 190 4.60 3.50 8.08
N ASP A 191 4.44 4.35 9.10
CA ASP A 191 5.04 4.14 10.41
C ASP A 191 4.24 3.13 11.26
N ALA A 192 4.85 1.98 11.53
CA ALA A 192 4.25 0.90 12.29
C ALA A 192 3.96 1.28 13.75
N ALA A 193 4.80 2.12 14.37
CA ALA A 193 4.57 2.55 15.75
C ALA A 193 3.36 3.49 15.83
N THR A 194 3.19 4.39 14.85
CA THR A 194 2.00 5.23 14.74
C THR A 194 0.74 4.38 14.56
N ALA A 195 0.79 3.30 13.76
CA ALA A 195 -0.33 2.38 13.60
C ALA A 195 -0.70 1.65 14.90
N GLY A 196 0.30 1.19 15.66
CA GLY A 196 0.09 0.57 16.98
C GLY A 196 -0.53 1.54 17.99
N ASN A 197 -0.14 2.81 17.97
CA ASN A 197 -0.75 3.85 18.81
C ASN A 197 -2.19 4.19 18.35
N ALA A 198 -2.41 4.23 17.04
CA ALA A 198 -3.72 4.53 16.46
C ALA A 198 -4.76 3.48 16.89
N ILE A 199 -4.43 2.18 16.80
CA ILE A 199 -5.37 1.13 17.22
C ILE A 199 -5.69 1.21 18.71
N GLY A 200 -4.71 1.59 19.54
CA GLY A 200 -4.96 1.85 20.97
C GLY A 200 -5.97 2.96 21.21
N THR A 201 -5.86 4.06 20.46
CA THR A 201 -6.81 5.19 20.52
C THR A 201 -8.18 4.80 19.97
N TRP A 202 -8.23 4.11 18.84
CA TRP A 202 -9.48 3.69 18.22
C TRP A 202 -10.22 2.65 19.07
N SER A 203 -9.50 1.69 19.65
CA SER A 203 -10.11 0.69 20.54
C SER A 203 -10.68 1.31 21.82
N ALA A 204 -10.06 2.36 22.35
CA ALA A 204 -10.60 3.10 23.48
C ALA A 204 -11.89 3.87 23.10
N SER A 205 -12.02 4.31 21.84
CA SER A 205 -13.16 5.09 21.36
C SER A 205 -14.33 4.22 20.89
N PHE A 206 -14.05 3.10 20.22
CA PHE A 206 -15.05 2.28 19.53
C PHE A 206 -15.24 0.89 20.16
N GLY A 207 -14.24 0.34 20.84
CA GLY A 207 -14.34 -0.92 21.56
C GLY A 207 -14.78 -2.09 20.68
N GLU A 208 -15.91 -2.70 21.05
CA GLU A 208 -16.49 -3.85 20.34
C GLU A 208 -17.15 -3.50 19.00
N GLN A 209 -17.23 -2.22 18.62
CA GLN A 209 -17.67 -1.80 17.30
C GLN A 209 -16.60 -2.03 16.22
N ILE A 210 -15.32 -2.27 16.60
CA ILE A 210 -14.27 -2.60 15.65
C ILE A 210 -14.33 -4.09 15.34
N ASP A 211 -14.83 -4.45 14.18
CA ASP A 211 -14.98 -5.82 13.73
C ASP A 211 -13.87 -6.25 12.77
N VAL A 212 -13.25 -5.28 12.07
CA VAL A 212 -12.21 -5.52 11.09
C VAL A 212 -11.15 -4.42 11.18
N VAL A 213 -9.88 -4.82 11.06
CA VAL A 213 -8.74 -3.91 10.89
C VAL A 213 -8.18 -4.08 9.49
N VAL A 214 -8.02 -2.98 8.76
CA VAL A 214 -7.40 -2.97 7.43
C VAL A 214 -6.19 -2.07 7.43
N SER A 215 -5.14 -2.49 6.76
CA SER A 215 -3.90 -1.74 6.64
C SER A 215 -3.38 -1.73 5.20
N ASN A 216 -2.82 -0.61 4.78
CA ASN A 216 -2.20 -0.52 3.47
C ASN A 216 -0.92 -1.36 3.33
N ASN A 217 -0.29 -1.81 4.44
CA ASN A 217 0.79 -2.78 4.41
C ASN A 217 0.84 -3.67 5.66
N ASP A 218 1.63 -4.74 5.61
CA ASP A 218 1.78 -5.68 6.73
C ASP A 218 2.53 -5.08 7.92
N GLY A 219 3.50 -4.21 7.69
CA GLY A 219 4.26 -3.60 8.80
C GLY A 219 3.36 -2.86 9.78
N MET A 220 2.45 -2.04 9.26
CA MET A 220 1.44 -1.35 10.06
C MET A 220 0.36 -2.31 10.57
N GLY A 221 -0.11 -3.24 9.71
CA GLY A 221 -1.12 -4.24 10.05
C GLY A 221 -0.67 -5.13 11.21
N MET A 222 0.54 -5.64 11.17
CA MET A 222 1.12 -6.47 12.23
C MET A 222 1.31 -5.70 13.54
N SER A 223 1.65 -4.41 13.46
CA SER A 223 1.72 -3.56 14.64
C SER A 223 0.36 -3.44 15.34
N MET A 224 -0.71 -3.19 14.59
CA MET A 224 -2.08 -3.13 15.12
C MET A 224 -2.57 -4.50 15.61
N PHE A 225 -2.24 -5.57 14.88
CA PHE A 225 -2.59 -6.93 15.24
C PHE A 225 -1.99 -7.30 16.60
N ASN A 226 -0.70 -7.11 16.76
CA ASN A 226 0.01 -7.44 18.00
C ASN A 226 -0.35 -6.51 19.17
N ALA A 227 -0.68 -5.24 18.89
CA ALA A 227 -1.02 -4.28 19.94
C ALA A 227 -2.42 -4.51 20.53
N TRP A 228 -3.36 -5.02 19.74
CA TRP A 228 -4.75 -5.14 20.19
C TRP A 228 -5.58 -6.21 19.47
N ALA A 229 -5.53 -6.32 18.14
CA ALA A 229 -6.52 -7.08 17.38
C ALA A 229 -6.42 -8.59 17.65
N LYS A 230 -5.23 -9.14 17.86
CA LYS A 230 -4.99 -10.54 18.17
C LYS A 230 -5.71 -10.98 19.46
N ASP A 231 -5.53 -10.25 20.54
CA ASP A 231 -6.12 -10.58 21.83
C ASP A 231 -7.65 -10.41 21.83
N ASN A 232 -8.15 -9.52 20.98
CA ASN A 232 -9.57 -9.26 20.81
C ASN A 232 -10.22 -10.09 19.70
N LYS A 233 -9.44 -10.97 19.02
CA LYS A 233 -9.89 -11.83 17.91
C LYS A 233 -10.50 -11.06 16.74
N VAL A 234 -9.96 -9.87 16.46
CA VAL A 234 -10.37 -9.02 15.34
C VAL A 234 -9.47 -9.34 14.15
N PRO A 235 -10.04 -9.76 13.00
CA PRO A 235 -9.25 -10.05 11.81
C PRO A 235 -8.58 -8.77 11.31
N THR A 236 -7.30 -8.91 10.96
CA THR A 236 -6.49 -7.81 10.42
C THR A 236 -6.00 -8.17 9.02
N PHE A 237 -6.14 -7.24 8.08
CA PHE A 237 -5.76 -7.44 6.69
C PHE A 237 -4.66 -6.47 6.31
N GLY A 238 -3.61 -7.01 5.67
CA GLY A 238 -2.45 -6.24 5.24
C GLY A 238 -2.17 -6.37 3.75
N TYR A 239 -0.93 -6.06 3.41
CA TYR A 239 -0.41 -6.09 2.06
C TYR A 239 1.11 -6.27 2.12
N ASP A 240 1.74 -6.93 1.18
CA ASP A 240 3.15 -7.23 0.94
C ASP A 240 3.50 -8.72 1.15
N ALA A 241 2.68 -9.49 1.85
CA ALA A 241 2.92 -10.89 2.22
C ALA A 241 4.26 -11.08 2.97
N ASN A 242 4.54 -10.20 3.93
CA ASN A 242 5.69 -10.34 4.80
C ASN A 242 5.62 -11.67 5.58
N SER A 243 6.75 -12.28 5.81
CA SER A 243 6.83 -13.63 6.41
C SER A 243 6.18 -13.74 7.79
N ASP A 244 6.23 -12.69 8.59
CA ASP A 244 5.59 -12.61 9.90
C ASP A 244 4.07 -12.48 9.77
N ALA A 245 3.56 -11.70 8.82
CA ALA A 245 2.14 -11.57 8.54
C ALA A 245 1.55 -12.89 8.00
N VAL A 246 2.26 -13.55 7.08
CA VAL A 246 1.87 -14.87 6.57
C VAL A 246 1.83 -15.91 7.70
N ALA A 247 2.82 -15.92 8.60
CA ALA A 247 2.80 -16.81 9.75
C ALA A 247 1.65 -16.51 10.73
N ALA A 248 1.32 -15.22 10.91
CA ALA A 248 0.25 -14.76 11.79
C ALA A 248 -1.17 -15.13 11.32
N ILE A 249 -1.36 -15.55 10.06
CA ILE A 249 -2.65 -16.06 9.57
C ILE A 249 -3.12 -17.25 10.43
N ALA A 250 -2.20 -18.12 10.82
CA ALA A 250 -2.52 -19.23 11.75
C ALA A 250 -2.92 -18.75 13.15
N GLU A 251 -2.67 -17.51 13.50
CA GLU A 251 -2.98 -16.89 14.79
C GLU A 251 -4.18 -15.93 14.73
N GLY A 252 -4.84 -15.81 13.55
CA GLY A 252 -6.03 -14.99 13.36
C GLY A 252 -5.80 -13.70 12.56
N TYR A 253 -4.61 -13.48 11.99
CA TYR A 253 -4.43 -12.45 10.97
C TYR A 253 -5.28 -12.82 9.74
N GLY A 254 -6.12 -11.89 9.26
CA GLY A 254 -7.14 -12.21 8.26
C GLY A 254 -6.58 -12.54 6.88
N GLY A 255 -5.49 -11.89 6.49
CA GLY A 255 -4.82 -12.13 5.22
C GLY A 255 -3.95 -10.99 4.75
N THR A 256 -3.20 -11.24 3.68
CA THR A 256 -2.30 -10.27 3.04
C THR A 256 -2.18 -10.53 1.54
N ILE A 257 -1.84 -9.52 0.77
CA ILE A 257 -1.66 -9.60 -0.69
C ILE A 257 -0.17 -9.62 -1.01
N SER A 258 0.26 -10.57 -1.83
CA SER A 258 1.65 -10.63 -2.32
C SER A 258 1.84 -9.78 -3.56
N GLN A 259 2.88 -8.96 -3.56
CA GLN A 259 3.37 -8.24 -4.75
C GLN A 259 4.38 -9.07 -5.54
N HIS A 260 4.78 -10.26 -5.08
CA HIS A 260 5.85 -11.06 -5.65
C HIS A 260 7.16 -10.28 -5.83
N ALA A 261 7.62 -9.62 -4.77
CA ALA A 261 8.82 -8.78 -4.81
C ALA A 261 10.09 -9.54 -5.25
N ASP A 262 10.19 -10.83 -4.94
CA ASP A 262 11.23 -11.74 -5.39
C ASP A 262 11.22 -11.93 -6.92
N VAL A 263 10.04 -12.12 -7.50
CA VAL A 263 9.86 -12.23 -8.96
C VAL A 263 10.19 -10.92 -9.65
N GLN A 264 9.73 -9.79 -9.09
CA GLN A 264 10.06 -8.47 -9.61
C GLN A 264 11.56 -8.23 -9.62
N ALA A 265 12.26 -8.55 -8.52
CA ALA A 265 13.71 -8.41 -8.43
C ALA A 265 14.42 -9.27 -9.48
N TYR A 266 14.01 -10.52 -9.64
CA TYR A 266 14.56 -11.43 -10.67
C TYR A 266 14.34 -10.87 -12.08
N LEU A 267 13.11 -10.45 -12.40
CA LEU A 267 12.78 -9.91 -13.73
C LEU A 267 13.52 -8.61 -14.02
N THR A 268 13.69 -7.73 -13.03
CA THR A 268 14.47 -6.51 -13.17
C THR A 268 15.91 -6.80 -13.59
N LEU A 269 16.57 -7.75 -12.92
CA LEU A 269 17.92 -8.16 -13.27
C LEU A 269 17.99 -8.82 -14.66
N ARG A 270 16.98 -9.61 -15.02
CA ARG A 270 16.88 -10.24 -16.32
C ARG A 270 16.71 -9.21 -17.44
N VAL A 271 15.81 -8.25 -17.28
CA VAL A 271 15.60 -7.14 -18.23
C VAL A 271 16.87 -6.35 -18.45
N LEU A 272 17.52 -5.91 -17.37
CA LEU A 272 18.78 -5.17 -17.46
C LEU A 272 19.89 -5.98 -18.14
N ARG A 273 20.00 -7.26 -17.84
CA ARG A 273 20.98 -8.15 -18.48
C ARG A 273 20.70 -8.27 -19.96
N ASN A 274 19.45 -8.55 -20.35
CA ASN A 274 19.07 -8.72 -21.75
C ASN A 274 19.33 -7.43 -22.54
N ALA A 275 18.97 -6.27 -21.99
CA ALA A 275 19.24 -4.98 -22.62
C ALA A 275 20.76 -4.76 -22.85
N LEU A 276 21.60 -5.05 -21.85
CA LEU A 276 23.06 -4.93 -21.97
C LEU A 276 23.68 -5.91 -22.97
N ASP A 277 23.10 -7.08 -23.14
CA ASP A 277 23.56 -8.11 -24.07
C ASP A 277 22.96 -7.94 -25.49
N GLY A 278 22.08 -6.96 -25.69
CA GLY A 278 21.35 -6.71 -26.94
C GLY A 278 20.35 -7.82 -27.31
N VAL A 279 19.81 -8.48 -26.30
CA VAL A 279 18.78 -9.53 -26.41
C VAL A 279 17.42 -8.93 -26.13
N ASP A 280 16.36 -9.48 -26.73
CA ASP A 280 14.99 -9.06 -26.45
C ASP A 280 14.69 -9.15 -24.93
N VAL A 281 14.27 -8.04 -24.33
CA VAL A 281 14.01 -7.95 -22.91
C VAL A 281 12.77 -8.76 -22.46
N ASN A 282 11.91 -9.11 -23.40
CA ASN A 282 10.68 -9.88 -23.15
C ASN A 282 10.88 -11.41 -23.19
N THR A 283 12.12 -11.87 -23.43
CA THR A 283 12.44 -13.33 -23.52
C THR A 283 13.22 -13.92 -22.31
#